data_276ad332099fb18654cc2042f9fbc57c
#
_entry.id   276ad332099fb18654cc2042f9fbc57c
#
_cell.length_a   1.000
_cell.length_b   1.000
_cell.length_c   1.000
_cell.angle_alpha   90.00
_cell.angle_beta   90.00
_cell.angle_gamma   90.00
#
_symmetry.space_group_name_H-M   'P 1'
#
loop_
_entity.id
_entity.type
_entity.pdbx_description
1 polymer ?
#
loop_
_entity_poly.entity_id
_entity_poly.type
_entity_poly.pdbx_seq_one_letter_code
_entity_poly.pdbx_strand_id
1 'polypeptide(L)'
;MKIVLVTGGFDPVHSGHISYFKSARALGDMLIVGLNSDEWLERKKGRAFMPWNERLCIVNNLAMVDEVYTFDDEDGSARHFIQQVRAHYPEAELIFANGGDRTAENIPEMTESGVEFAFGVGGTDKANSSSWILEEWKAPKTERPWGYYRVLHEVDGTKVKELTVAPGQTLSMQRHSSRAEYWQVSEGRCVVEGEGTRQTSLETHDSYHIPTNEWHRLYNPFDRPCRIVEIQYGPNCVEEDIERR
;
A
#
# COMPACT_ATOMS: atom_id res chain seq x y z
N MET A 1 -13.22 19.04 -31.43
CA MET A 1 -13.53 18.29 -30.21
C MET A 1 -12.22 18.01 -29.51
N LYS A 2 -12.14 18.30 -28.19
CA LYS A 2 -10.97 18.01 -27.37
C LYS A 2 -11.19 16.72 -26.60
N ILE A 3 -10.34 15.73 -26.80
CA ILE A 3 -10.39 14.44 -26.11
C ILE A 3 -9.23 14.37 -25.14
N VAL A 4 -9.55 14.12 -23.89
CA VAL A 4 -8.56 13.93 -22.82
C VAL A 4 -8.32 12.46 -22.61
N LEU A 5 -7.06 12.07 -22.58
CA LEU A 5 -6.57 10.70 -22.40
C LEU A 5 -5.91 10.55 -21.05
N VAL A 6 -6.27 9.53 -20.33
CA VAL A 6 -5.63 9.14 -19.08
C VAL A 6 -5.34 7.64 -19.09
N THR A 7 -4.29 7.20 -18.43
CA THR A 7 -3.95 5.77 -18.31
C THR A 7 -3.63 5.36 -16.88
N GLY A 8 -3.85 4.11 -16.58
CA GLY A 8 -3.50 3.53 -15.28
C GLY A 8 -4.06 2.13 -15.05
N GLY A 9 -3.55 1.47 -14.02
CA GLY A 9 -4.08 0.18 -13.58
C GLY A 9 -5.39 0.31 -12.81
N PHE A 10 -5.59 1.41 -12.07
CA PHE A 10 -6.80 1.68 -11.27
C PHE A 10 -7.22 0.49 -10.39
N ASP A 11 -6.24 -0.03 -9.63
CA ASP A 11 -6.33 -1.30 -8.93
C ASP A 11 -5.92 -1.21 -7.45
N PRO A 12 -6.88 -0.98 -6.53
CA PRO A 12 -8.26 -0.55 -6.75
C PRO A 12 -8.39 0.95 -7.09
N VAL A 13 -9.56 1.33 -7.62
CA VAL A 13 -9.96 2.75 -7.74
C VAL A 13 -10.10 3.35 -6.34
N HIS A 14 -9.62 4.59 -6.17
CA HIS A 14 -9.71 5.34 -4.90
C HIS A 14 -9.97 6.84 -5.15
N SER A 15 -10.17 7.61 -4.08
CA SER A 15 -10.50 9.05 -4.15
C SER A 15 -9.52 9.88 -4.99
N GLY A 16 -8.22 9.55 -4.95
CA GLY A 16 -7.21 10.20 -5.80
C GLY A 16 -7.46 9.97 -7.29
N HIS A 17 -7.86 8.77 -7.70
CA HIS A 17 -8.23 8.49 -9.09
C HIS A 17 -9.51 9.23 -9.49
N ILE A 18 -10.49 9.35 -8.59
CA ILE A 18 -11.72 10.12 -8.86
C ILE A 18 -11.39 11.61 -9.07
N SER A 19 -10.53 12.19 -8.23
CA SER A 19 -10.06 13.58 -8.39
C SER A 19 -9.31 13.77 -9.71
N TYR A 20 -8.46 12.81 -10.06
CA TYR A 20 -7.72 12.80 -11.31
C TYR A 20 -8.66 12.78 -12.53
N PHE A 21 -9.63 11.87 -12.57
CA PHE A 21 -10.60 11.78 -13.65
C PHE A 21 -11.46 13.04 -13.78
N LYS A 22 -11.94 13.61 -12.65
CA LYS A 22 -12.70 14.87 -12.66
C LYS A 22 -11.88 16.02 -13.23
N SER A 23 -10.63 16.15 -12.80
CA SER A 23 -9.73 17.21 -13.27
C SER A 23 -9.35 17.02 -14.75
N ALA A 24 -9.10 15.77 -15.18
CA ALA A 24 -8.86 15.45 -16.57
C ALA A 24 -10.07 15.77 -17.44
N ARG A 25 -11.27 15.34 -17.05
CA ARG A 25 -12.52 15.63 -17.79
C ARG A 25 -12.78 17.11 -17.99
N ALA A 26 -12.34 17.96 -17.06
CA ALA A 26 -12.49 19.42 -17.15
C ALA A 26 -11.57 20.08 -18.21
N LEU A 27 -10.58 19.34 -18.74
CA LEU A 27 -9.64 19.85 -19.75
C LEU A 27 -10.19 19.73 -21.18
N GLY A 28 -11.26 18.97 -21.41
CA GLY A 28 -11.79 18.72 -22.74
C GLY A 28 -13.27 18.34 -22.77
N ASP A 29 -13.72 17.97 -23.97
CA ASP A 29 -15.13 17.61 -24.23
C ASP A 29 -15.43 16.15 -23.88
N MET A 30 -14.41 15.28 -23.84
CA MET A 30 -14.52 13.85 -23.65
C MET A 30 -13.31 13.31 -22.88
N LEU A 31 -13.54 12.36 -21.98
CA LEU A 31 -12.50 11.63 -21.25
C LEU A 31 -12.48 10.17 -21.69
N ILE A 32 -11.35 9.74 -22.26
CA ILE A 32 -11.10 8.34 -22.61
C ILE A 32 -10.02 7.79 -21.68
N VAL A 33 -10.29 6.62 -21.09
CA VAL A 33 -9.39 5.96 -20.17
C VAL A 33 -8.74 4.74 -20.84
N GLY A 34 -7.42 4.72 -20.92
CA GLY A 34 -6.63 3.54 -21.24
C GLY A 34 -6.41 2.71 -19.98
N LEU A 35 -7.03 1.53 -19.91
CA LEU A 35 -6.91 0.64 -18.78
C LEU A 35 -5.79 -0.37 -18.99
N ASN A 36 -4.74 -0.31 -18.16
CA ASN A 36 -3.61 -1.23 -18.23
C ASN A 36 -4.02 -2.69 -17.99
N SER A 37 -3.31 -3.61 -18.62
CA SER A 37 -3.51 -5.06 -18.52
C SER A 37 -3.23 -5.60 -17.10
N ASP A 38 -3.63 -6.84 -16.83
CA ASP A 38 -3.27 -7.56 -15.61
C ASP A 38 -1.78 -7.89 -15.62
N GLU A 39 -1.22 -8.22 -16.78
CA GLU A 39 0.21 -8.49 -16.99
C GLU A 39 1.07 -7.26 -16.67
N TRP A 40 0.61 -6.06 -17.02
CA TRP A 40 1.29 -4.82 -16.61
C TRP A 40 1.29 -4.62 -15.10
N LEU A 41 0.16 -4.91 -14.43
CA LEU A 41 0.07 -4.86 -12.97
C LEU A 41 0.97 -5.91 -12.31
N GLU A 42 1.05 -7.11 -12.87
CA GLU A 42 1.96 -8.16 -12.39
C GLU A 42 3.42 -7.73 -12.50
N ARG A 43 3.85 -7.18 -13.64
CA ARG A 43 5.20 -6.63 -13.79
C ARG A 43 5.49 -5.50 -12.79
N LYS A 44 4.51 -4.64 -12.51
CA LYS A 44 4.69 -3.45 -11.66
C LYS A 44 4.54 -3.70 -10.16
N LYS A 45 3.63 -4.60 -9.76
CA LYS A 45 3.20 -4.80 -8.37
C LYS A 45 3.27 -6.25 -7.89
N GLY A 46 3.69 -7.18 -8.75
CA GLY A 46 3.73 -8.62 -8.49
C GLY A 46 2.41 -9.35 -8.75
N ARG A 47 1.27 -8.68 -8.73
CA ARG A 47 -0.05 -9.22 -9.06
C ARG A 47 -1.09 -8.12 -9.24
N ALA A 48 -2.16 -8.41 -9.97
CA ALA A 48 -3.38 -7.61 -9.92
C ALA A 48 -4.18 -7.94 -8.64
N PHE A 49 -4.81 -6.94 -8.02
CA PHE A 49 -5.77 -7.13 -6.94
C PHE A 49 -7.16 -7.49 -7.48
N MET A 50 -7.60 -6.75 -8.49
CA MET A 50 -8.83 -7.04 -9.24
C MET A 50 -8.47 -7.43 -10.69
N PRO A 51 -9.11 -8.48 -11.25
CA PRO A 51 -8.91 -8.83 -12.64
C PRO A 51 -9.41 -7.70 -13.56
N TRP A 52 -8.89 -7.66 -14.77
CA TRP A 52 -9.12 -6.58 -15.74
C TRP A 52 -10.61 -6.27 -15.98
N ASN A 53 -11.45 -7.30 -16.12
CA ASN A 53 -12.89 -7.14 -16.37
C ASN A 53 -13.62 -6.43 -15.21
N GLU A 54 -13.22 -6.66 -13.95
CA GLU A 54 -13.78 -5.96 -12.79
C GLU A 54 -13.36 -4.49 -12.78
N ARG A 55 -12.09 -4.22 -13.07
CA ARG A 55 -11.56 -2.86 -13.16
C ARG A 55 -12.22 -2.09 -14.31
N LEU A 56 -12.41 -2.75 -15.47
CA LEU A 56 -13.15 -2.21 -16.60
C LEU A 56 -14.60 -1.85 -16.22
N CYS A 57 -15.29 -2.78 -15.57
CA CYS A 57 -16.68 -2.55 -15.13
C CYS A 57 -16.78 -1.31 -14.23
N ILE A 58 -15.87 -1.16 -13.26
CA ILE A 58 -15.86 -0.01 -12.34
C ILE A 58 -15.57 1.28 -13.10
N VAL A 59 -14.48 1.33 -13.88
CA VAL A 59 -14.03 2.55 -14.55
C VAL A 59 -15.04 3.02 -15.61
N ASN A 60 -15.61 2.09 -16.37
CA ASN A 60 -16.58 2.39 -17.43
C ASN A 60 -17.92 2.92 -16.92
N ASN A 61 -18.22 2.73 -15.63
CA ASN A 61 -19.44 3.23 -14.99
C ASN A 61 -19.21 4.53 -14.18
N LEU A 62 -18.04 5.14 -14.26
CA LEU A 62 -17.78 6.43 -13.63
C LEU A 62 -18.37 7.54 -14.49
N ALA A 63 -19.21 8.41 -13.91
CA ALA A 63 -19.94 9.46 -14.61
C ALA A 63 -19.07 10.47 -15.42
N MET A 64 -17.77 10.56 -15.10
CA MET A 64 -16.83 11.43 -15.79
C MET A 64 -16.06 10.72 -16.91
N VAL A 65 -16.22 9.42 -17.09
CA VAL A 65 -15.55 8.61 -18.12
C VAL A 65 -16.53 8.37 -19.26
N ASP A 66 -16.14 8.73 -20.46
CA ASP A 66 -16.97 8.56 -21.66
C ASP A 66 -16.66 7.21 -22.35
N GLU A 67 -15.39 6.80 -22.40
CA GLU A 67 -14.98 5.52 -22.99
C GLU A 67 -13.78 4.91 -22.24
N VAL A 68 -13.65 3.59 -22.32
CA VAL A 68 -12.50 2.84 -21.79
C VAL A 68 -11.92 1.95 -22.88
N TYR A 69 -10.60 2.04 -23.07
CA TYR A 69 -9.86 1.26 -24.06
C TYR A 69 -8.93 0.25 -23.38
N THR A 70 -8.88 -0.94 -23.97
CA THR A 70 -7.74 -1.84 -23.79
C THR A 70 -6.68 -1.51 -24.84
N PHE A 71 -5.41 -1.68 -24.49
CA PHE A 71 -4.29 -1.41 -25.39
C PHE A 71 -3.12 -2.31 -25.07
N ASP A 72 -2.20 -2.45 -26.00
CA ASP A 72 -0.95 -3.15 -25.79
C ASP A 72 -0.03 -2.27 -24.92
N ASP A 73 0.32 -2.77 -23.74
CA ASP A 73 1.20 -2.14 -22.75
C ASP A 73 2.43 -3.01 -22.41
N GLU A 74 2.82 -3.92 -23.32
CA GLU A 74 3.97 -4.81 -23.14
C GLU A 74 5.28 -4.02 -22.99
N ASP A 75 5.43 -2.94 -23.75
CA ASP A 75 6.59 -2.04 -23.69
C ASP A 75 6.58 -1.08 -22.49
N GLY A 76 5.53 -1.14 -21.65
CA GLY A 76 5.35 -0.28 -20.48
C GLY A 76 4.87 1.13 -20.78
N SER A 77 4.52 1.44 -22.04
CA SER A 77 4.06 2.76 -22.50
C SER A 77 2.56 2.75 -22.86
N ALA A 78 1.99 3.95 -22.95
CA ALA A 78 0.63 4.16 -23.45
C ALA A 78 0.58 4.64 -24.90
N ARG A 79 1.67 4.49 -25.67
CA ARG A 79 1.73 4.93 -27.07
C ARG A 79 0.67 4.27 -27.93
N HIS A 80 0.50 2.96 -27.81
CA HIS A 80 -0.50 2.21 -28.55
C HIS A 80 -1.92 2.75 -28.27
N PHE A 81 -2.23 3.08 -27.01
CA PHE A 81 -3.50 3.71 -26.66
C PHE A 81 -3.71 5.05 -27.34
N ILE A 82 -2.72 5.93 -27.33
CA ILE A 82 -2.77 7.24 -28.01
C ILE A 82 -3.03 7.04 -29.52
N GLN A 83 -2.33 6.10 -30.15
CA GLN A 83 -2.46 5.79 -31.57
C GLN A 83 -3.85 5.21 -31.90
N GLN A 84 -4.40 4.33 -31.06
CA GLN A 84 -5.76 3.80 -31.22
C GLN A 84 -6.80 4.93 -31.19
N VAL A 85 -6.74 5.81 -30.17
CA VAL A 85 -7.70 6.92 -30.07
C VAL A 85 -7.55 7.88 -31.25
N ARG A 86 -6.32 8.19 -31.70
CA ARG A 86 -6.10 9.02 -32.90
C ARG A 86 -6.69 8.42 -34.16
N ALA A 87 -6.56 7.10 -34.35
CA ALA A 87 -7.14 6.40 -35.47
C ALA A 87 -8.68 6.44 -35.47
N HIS A 88 -9.29 6.38 -34.27
CA HIS A 88 -10.73 6.44 -34.10
C HIS A 88 -11.29 7.87 -34.25
N TYR A 89 -10.54 8.86 -33.77
CA TYR A 89 -10.91 10.30 -33.78
C TYR A 89 -9.86 11.14 -34.47
N PRO A 90 -9.70 11.01 -35.82
CA PRO A 90 -8.60 11.63 -36.55
C PRO A 90 -8.61 13.18 -36.55
N GLU A 91 -9.78 13.79 -36.37
CA GLU A 91 -9.97 15.23 -36.32
C GLU A 91 -9.98 15.83 -34.92
N ALA A 92 -9.78 15.01 -33.90
CA ALA A 92 -9.80 15.49 -32.52
C ALA A 92 -8.44 16.06 -32.06
N GLU A 93 -8.50 17.09 -31.25
CA GLU A 93 -7.35 17.54 -30.45
C GLU A 93 -7.19 16.61 -29.27
N LEU A 94 -6.02 15.98 -29.15
CA LEU A 94 -5.73 15.02 -28.06
C LEU A 94 -4.91 15.68 -26.95
N ILE A 95 -5.35 15.52 -25.71
CA ILE A 95 -4.63 15.94 -24.49
C ILE A 95 -4.31 14.68 -23.68
N PHE A 96 -3.03 14.33 -23.52
CA PHE A 96 -2.62 13.25 -22.64
C PHE A 96 -2.36 13.82 -21.23
N ALA A 97 -3.28 13.55 -20.32
CA ALA A 97 -3.25 14.09 -18.97
C ALA A 97 -2.50 13.15 -18.02
N ASN A 98 -1.57 13.70 -17.26
CA ASN A 98 -0.74 12.97 -16.30
C ASN A 98 -0.95 13.49 -14.89
N GLY A 99 -1.18 12.58 -13.94
CA GLY A 99 -1.33 12.88 -12.53
C GLY A 99 -0.10 12.52 -11.71
N GLY A 100 -0.09 12.97 -10.45
CA GLY A 100 0.94 12.61 -9.48
C GLY A 100 2.33 13.16 -9.83
N ASP A 101 3.33 12.29 -9.80
CA ASP A 101 4.76 12.57 -9.97
C ASP A 101 5.26 12.46 -11.43
N ARG A 102 4.35 12.38 -12.40
CA ARG A 102 4.70 12.32 -13.81
C ARG A 102 5.12 13.68 -14.34
N THR A 103 6.22 13.70 -15.12
CA THR A 103 6.78 14.88 -15.77
C THR A 103 7.15 14.56 -17.21
N ALA A 104 7.44 15.59 -18.02
CA ALA A 104 7.87 15.42 -19.40
C ALA A 104 9.16 14.57 -19.53
N GLU A 105 9.97 14.50 -18.50
CA GLU A 105 11.25 13.78 -18.50
C GLU A 105 11.10 12.29 -18.19
N ASN A 106 9.95 11.87 -17.61
CA ASN A 106 9.79 10.49 -17.10
C ASN A 106 8.66 9.70 -17.75
N ILE A 107 8.07 10.21 -18.87
CA ILE A 107 7.06 9.48 -19.63
C ILE A 107 7.52 9.19 -21.07
N PRO A 108 7.39 7.94 -21.52
CA PRO A 108 7.80 7.57 -22.90
C PRO A 108 6.88 8.13 -23.97
N GLU A 109 5.66 8.53 -23.64
CA GLU A 109 4.64 9.06 -24.53
C GLU A 109 5.01 10.43 -25.14
N MET A 110 5.97 11.14 -24.57
CA MET A 110 6.46 12.43 -25.10
C MET A 110 6.97 12.36 -26.54
N THR A 111 7.23 11.17 -27.05
CA THR A 111 7.62 10.97 -28.46
C THR A 111 6.43 11.00 -29.43
N GLU A 112 5.19 10.94 -28.93
CA GLU A 112 3.99 10.99 -29.76
C GLU A 112 3.74 12.42 -30.25
N SER A 113 3.74 12.61 -31.56
CA SER A 113 3.49 13.93 -32.19
C SER A 113 1.99 14.27 -32.22
N GLY A 114 1.65 15.55 -32.16
CA GLY A 114 0.27 16.03 -32.28
C GLY A 114 -0.61 15.70 -31.08
N VAL A 115 0.00 15.51 -29.90
CA VAL A 115 -0.68 15.36 -28.60
C VAL A 115 -0.19 16.47 -27.68
N GLU A 116 -1.11 17.15 -27.02
CA GLU A 116 -0.81 18.05 -25.92
C GLU A 116 -0.62 17.24 -24.63
N PHE A 117 0.36 17.61 -23.80
CA PHE A 117 0.62 16.94 -22.53
C PHE A 117 0.29 17.85 -21.36
N ALA A 118 -0.61 17.41 -20.48
CA ALA A 118 -0.96 18.09 -19.25
C ALA A 118 -0.40 17.32 -18.04
N PHE A 119 0.28 18.01 -17.12
CA PHE A 119 0.90 17.43 -15.93
C PHE A 119 0.29 17.98 -14.65
N GLY A 120 0.42 17.23 -13.55
CA GLY A 120 -0.13 17.62 -12.25
C GLY A 120 -1.66 17.60 -12.21
N VAL A 121 -2.30 16.90 -13.14
CA VAL A 121 -3.77 16.82 -13.23
C VAL A 121 -4.29 16.02 -12.03
N GLY A 122 -5.25 16.60 -11.30
CA GLY A 122 -5.79 15.99 -10.07
C GLY A 122 -5.04 16.36 -8.79
N GLY A 123 -4.00 17.22 -8.89
CA GLY A 123 -3.17 17.68 -7.78
C GLY A 123 -1.84 16.94 -7.68
N THR A 124 -0.88 17.57 -7.03
CA THR A 124 0.47 17.02 -6.81
C THR A 124 0.58 16.24 -5.49
N ASP A 125 -0.34 16.45 -4.56
CA ASP A 125 -0.37 15.76 -3.29
C ASP A 125 -0.94 14.35 -3.48
N LYS A 126 -0.12 13.35 -3.17
CA LYS A 126 -0.53 11.95 -3.18
C LYS A 126 -1.39 11.64 -1.95
N ALA A 127 -2.64 12.12 -1.98
CA ALA A 127 -3.59 11.94 -0.88
C ALA A 127 -3.91 10.46 -0.60
N ASN A 128 -3.71 9.56 -1.57
CA ASN A 128 -3.96 8.13 -1.41
C ASN A 128 -3.19 7.29 -2.43
N SER A 129 -3.10 5.99 -2.18
CA SER A 129 -2.45 5.03 -3.08
C SER A 129 -3.13 3.67 -2.96
N SER A 130 -3.37 3.01 -4.09
CA SER A 130 -3.89 1.63 -4.10
C SER A 130 -3.04 0.69 -3.26
N SER A 131 -1.71 0.81 -3.31
CA SER A 131 -0.80 -0.01 -2.50
C SER A 131 -1.00 0.20 -1.01
N TRP A 132 -1.10 1.46 -0.56
CA TRP A 132 -1.34 1.77 0.87
C TRP A 132 -2.67 1.24 1.37
N ILE A 133 -3.73 1.36 0.56
CA ILE A 133 -5.06 0.83 0.89
C ILE A 133 -4.99 -0.69 1.04
N LEU A 134 -4.31 -1.38 0.12
CA LEU A 134 -4.19 -2.83 0.14
C LEU A 134 -3.31 -3.33 1.30
N GLU A 135 -2.23 -2.64 1.62
CA GLU A 135 -1.39 -2.94 2.79
C GLU A 135 -2.19 -2.80 4.09
N GLU A 136 -2.93 -1.68 4.23
CA GLU A 136 -3.76 -1.46 5.40
C GLU A 136 -4.90 -2.48 5.50
N TRP A 137 -5.50 -2.88 4.37
CA TRP A 137 -6.54 -3.91 4.35
C TRP A 137 -6.01 -5.30 4.71
N LYS A 138 -4.81 -5.68 4.23
CA LYS A 138 -4.22 -7.00 4.50
C LYS A 138 -3.76 -7.17 5.94
N ALA A 139 -3.22 -6.12 6.53
CA ALA A 139 -2.68 -6.12 7.87
C ALA A 139 -2.96 -4.76 8.54
N PRO A 140 -4.21 -4.53 8.97
CA PRO A 140 -4.62 -3.26 9.56
C PRO A 140 -3.83 -2.99 10.85
N LYS A 141 -3.53 -1.71 11.08
CA LYS A 141 -2.94 -1.27 12.33
C LYS A 141 -3.93 -1.36 13.46
N THR A 142 -3.50 -1.96 14.56
CA THR A 142 -4.21 -1.90 15.83
C THR A 142 -3.45 -0.96 16.76
N GLU A 143 -4.00 0.25 16.93
CA GLU A 143 -3.38 1.31 17.73
C GLU A 143 -3.41 0.96 19.23
N ARG A 144 -2.34 1.31 19.94
CA ARG A 144 -2.13 1.15 21.40
C ARG A 144 -1.44 2.39 21.96
N PRO A 145 -1.50 2.66 23.27
CA PRO A 145 -0.80 3.79 23.89
C PRO A 145 0.71 3.80 23.62
N TRP A 146 1.31 2.65 23.41
CA TRP A 146 2.74 2.49 23.17
C TRP A 146 3.14 2.53 21.67
N GLY A 147 2.19 2.61 20.75
CA GLY A 147 2.40 2.57 19.30
C GLY A 147 1.32 1.75 18.61
N TYR A 148 1.67 0.77 17.82
CA TYR A 148 0.70 -0.10 17.15
C TYR A 148 1.27 -1.48 16.86
N TYR A 149 0.39 -2.42 16.53
CA TYR A 149 0.78 -3.69 15.93
C TYR A 149 -0.07 -4.03 14.71
N ARG A 150 0.44 -4.96 13.89
CA ARG A 150 -0.24 -5.57 12.77
C ARG A 150 -0.19 -7.08 12.93
N VAL A 151 -1.28 -7.78 12.63
CA VAL A 151 -1.26 -9.24 12.48
C VAL A 151 -0.89 -9.54 11.05
N LEU A 152 0.27 -10.16 10.84
CA LEU A 152 0.79 -10.50 9.52
C LEU A 152 0.33 -11.88 9.06
N HIS A 153 0.17 -12.81 10.00
CA HIS A 153 -0.25 -14.18 9.74
C HIS A 153 -0.89 -14.79 11.00
N GLU A 154 -1.95 -15.58 10.81
CA GLU A 154 -2.62 -16.29 11.89
C GLU A 154 -3.16 -17.61 11.35
N VAL A 155 -2.75 -18.70 12.01
CA VAL A 155 -3.23 -20.06 11.78
C VAL A 155 -3.33 -20.75 13.14
N ASP A 156 -3.92 -21.93 13.18
CA ASP A 156 -4.02 -22.70 14.40
C ASP A 156 -2.65 -22.93 15.05
N GLY A 157 -2.52 -22.57 16.31
CA GLY A 157 -1.29 -22.69 17.09
C GLY A 157 -0.16 -21.69 16.74
N THR A 158 -0.36 -20.77 15.79
CA THR A 158 0.69 -19.79 15.43
C THR A 158 0.09 -18.45 15.04
N LYS A 159 0.63 -17.37 15.61
CA LYS A 159 0.31 -15.98 15.23
C LYS A 159 1.59 -15.18 15.05
N VAL A 160 1.69 -14.45 13.93
CA VAL A 160 2.81 -13.55 13.66
C VAL A 160 2.31 -12.12 13.68
N LYS A 161 2.94 -11.27 14.49
CA LYS A 161 2.65 -9.85 14.58
C LYS A 161 3.90 -9.03 14.26
N GLU A 162 3.71 -7.84 13.71
CA GLU A 162 4.71 -6.77 13.71
C GLU A 162 4.27 -5.72 14.73
N LEU A 163 5.13 -5.41 15.69
CA LEU A 163 4.91 -4.37 16.69
C LEU A 163 5.84 -3.19 16.40
N THR A 164 5.29 -1.98 16.45
CA THR A 164 6.06 -0.73 16.38
C THR A 164 5.87 0.02 17.70
N VAL A 165 6.94 0.14 18.47
CA VAL A 165 6.94 0.80 19.78
C VAL A 165 7.58 2.17 19.67
N ALA A 166 6.81 3.21 19.99
CA ALA A 166 7.25 4.60 19.89
C ALA A 166 8.37 4.93 20.91
N PRO A 167 9.15 5.99 20.67
CA PRO A 167 10.16 6.47 21.61
C PRO A 167 9.61 6.69 23.02
N GLY A 168 10.33 6.21 24.04
CA GLY A 168 9.96 6.34 25.45
C GLY A 168 8.77 5.49 25.90
N GLN A 169 8.20 4.66 25.04
CA GLN A 169 7.00 3.87 25.34
C GLN A 169 7.33 2.43 25.75
N THR A 170 6.41 1.83 26.50
CA THR A 170 6.54 0.47 27.02
C THR A 170 5.22 -0.30 26.90
N LEU A 171 5.30 -1.59 26.63
CA LEU A 171 4.19 -2.51 26.76
C LEU A 171 3.87 -2.77 28.24
N SER A 172 2.70 -3.30 28.56
CA SER A 172 2.38 -3.79 29.89
C SER A 172 3.29 -4.95 30.26
N MET A 173 3.65 -5.08 31.55
CA MET A 173 4.26 -6.29 32.06
C MET A 173 3.23 -7.42 31.97
N GLN A 174 3.55 -8.48 31.26
CA GLN A 174 2.60 -9.56 30.91
C GLN A 174 3.25 -10.92 30.91
N ARG A 175 2.42 -11.96 31.01
CA ARG A 175 2.81 -13.36 30.78
C ARG A 175 1.69 -14.14 30.11
N HIS A 176 2.02 -15.30 29.55
CA HIS A 176 1.11 -16.19 28.82
C HIS A 176 1.24 -17.61 29.31
N SER A 177 0.11 -18.26 29.55
CA SER A 177 0.10 -19.65 30.08
C SER A 177 0.12 -20.69 28.96
N SER A 178 -0.43 -20.36 27.80
CA SER A 178 -0.69 -21.31 26.70
C SER A 178 0.21 -21.10 25.46
N ARG A 179 1.01 -20.03 25.46
CA ARG A 179 1.90 -19.74 24.33
C ARG A 179 3.27 -19.28 24.80
N ALA A 180 4.26 -19.53 23.96
CA ALA A 180 5.57 -18.91 24.01
C ALA A 180 5.70 -17.88 22.89
N GLU A 181 6.67 -16.98 23.00
CA GLU A 181 6.90 -15.94 22.00
C GLU A 181 8.38 -15.91 21.58
N TYR A 182 8.60 -15.63 20.32
CA TYR A 182 9.91 -15.36 19.77
C TYR A 182 9.89 -13.97 19.13
N TRP A 183 10.74 -13.09 19.61
CA TRP A 183 10.86 -11.71 19.16
C TRP A 183 12.13 -11.52 18.34
N GLN A 184 12.01 -10.90 17.17
CA GLN A 184 13.12 -10.51 16.31
C GLN A 184 13.05 -9.00 16.08
N VAL A 185 14.09 -8.26 16.47
CA VAL A 185 14.17 -6.84 16.17
C VAL A 185 14.47 -6.63 14.67
N SER A 186 13.52 -6.06 13.95
CA SER A 186 13.65 -5.75 12.51
C SER A 186 14.21 -4.35 12.26
N GLU A 187 13.97 -3.41 13.20
CA GLU A 187 14.46 -2.03 13.11
C GLU A 187 14.60 -1.39 14.49
N GLY A 188 15.67 -0.62 14.68
CA GLY A 188 15.90 0.12 15.91
C GLY A 188 16.48 -0.70 17.03
N ARG A 189 16.18 -0.30 18.26
CA ARG A 189 16.67 -0.92 19.51
C ARG A 189 15.57 -0.93 20.56
N CYS A 190 15.60 -1.91 21.45
CA CYS A 190 14.68 -1.98 22.58
C CYS A 190 15.32 -2.69 23.79
N VAL A 191 14.61 -2.67 24.88
CA VAL A 191 14.97 -3.42 26.11
C VAL A 191 13.83 -4.37 26.42
N VAL A 192 14.15 -5.64 26.63
CA VAL A 192 13.22 -6.62 27.19
C VAL A 192 13.44 -6.64 28.71
N GLU A 193 12.37 -6.38 29.44
CA GLU A 193 12.36 -6.45 30.90
C GLU A 193 11.60 -7.70 31.36
N GLY A 194 12.24 -8.47 32.23
CA GLY A 194 11.65 -9.64 32.86
C GLY A 194 11.28 -9.40 34.32
N GLU A 195 11.07 -10.46 35.05
CA GLU A 195 10.78 -10.36 36.47
C GLU A 195 12.01 -9.86 37.29
N GLY A 196 11.74 -9.02 38.28
CA GLY A 196 12.79 -8.40 39.10
C GLY A 196 13.56 -7.31 38.35
N THR A 197 14.89 -7.40 38.35
CA THR A 197 15.80 -6.42 37.69
C THR A 197 16.37 -6.92 36.37
N ARG A 198 15.82 -8.01 35.82
CA ARG A 198 16.33 -8.59 34.57
C ARG A 198 15.98 -7.68 33.40
N GLN A 199 17.02 -7.20 32.72
CA GLN A 199 16.91 -6.39 31.51
C GLN A 199 17.87 -6.92 30.46
N THR A 200 17.41 -7.00 29.21
CA THR A 200 18.23 -7.40 28.06
C THR A 200 18.05 -6.36 26.97
N SER A 201 19.12 -5.69 26.60
CA SER A 201 19.11 -4.77 25.45
C SER A 201 19.22 -5.56 24.16
N LEU A 202 18.39 -5.22 23.19
CA LEU A 202 18.38 -5.81 21.86
C LEU A 202 18.58 -4.73 20.81
N GLU A 203 19.42 -5.02 19.84
CA GLU A 203 19.64 -4.21 18.65
C GLU A 203 19.03 -4.85 17.40
N THR A 204 19.02 -4.12 16.27
CA THR A 204 18.55 -4.65 14.99
C THR A 204 19.21 -6.00 14.68
N HIS A 205 18.39 -7.00 14.34
CA HIS A 205 18.72 -8.40 14.07
C HIS A 205 18.92 -9.29 15.33
N ASP A 206 18.90 -8.71 16.54
CA ASP A 206 18.86 -9.54 17.75
C ASP A 206 17.48 -10.19 17.93
N SER A 207 17.48 -11.31 18.63
CA SER A 207 16.27 -12.06 18.94
C SER A 207 16.17 -12.40 20.43
N TYR A 208 14.95 -12.59 20.88
CA TYR A 208 14.67 -12.97 22.27
C TYR A 208 13.54 -14.00 22.33
N HIS A 209 13.76 -15.08 23.07
CA HIS A 209 12.77 -16.13 23.29
C HIS A 209 12.13 -15.96 24.67
N ILE A 210 10.81 -15.97 24.72
CA ILE A 210 9.97 -15.83 25.90
C ILE A 210 9.21 -17.16 26.10
N PRO A 211 9.59 -17.97 27.07
CA PRO A 211 8.86 -19.19 27.41
C PRO A 211 7.47 -18.89 28.00
N THR A 212 6.60 -19.89 27.98
CA THR A 212 5.32 -19.84 28.72
C THR A 212 5.54 -19.46 30.17
N ASN A 213 4.60 -18.69 30.74
CA ASN A 213 4.59 -18.20 32.13
C ASN A 213 5.74 -17.25 32.53
N GLU A 214 6.59 -16.83 31.61
CA GLU A 214 7.64 -15.84 31.91
C GLU A 214 7.04 -14.42 31.86
N TRP A 215 7.23 -13.66 32.97
CA TRP A 215 6.89 -12.23 32.98
C TRP A 215 7.84 -11.41 32.12
N HIS A 216 7.28 -10.63 31.20
CA HIS A 216 8.05 -9.83 30.24
C HIS A 216 7.30 -8.59 29.82
N ARG A 217 8.06 -7.59 29.36
CA ARG A 217 7.56 -6.46 28.59
C ARG A 217 8.65 -5.92 27.68
N LEU A 218 8.27 -5.27 26.61
CA LEU A 218 9.17 -4.51 25.76
C LEU A 218 9.10 -3.04 26.16
N TYR A 219 10.26 -2.43 26.30
CA TYR A 219 10.45 -1.00 26.55
C TYR A 219 11.37 -0.40 25.49
N ASN A 220 10.99 0.73 24.93
CA ASN A 220 11.82 1.51 24.02
C ASN A 220 12.31 2.81 24.70
N PRO A 221 13.47 2.81 25.38
CA PRO A 221 14.04 4.01 26.01
C PRO A 221 14.71 4.98 25.04
N PHE A 222 14.77 4.64 23.75
CA PHE A 222 15.53 5.36 22.74
C PHE A 222 14.67 6.44 22.04
N ASP A 223 15.31 7.25 21.22
CA ASP A 223 14.75 8.41 20.52
C ASP A 223 14.11 8.07 19.16
N ARG A 224 14.21 6.80 18.72
CA ARG A 224 13.61 6.30 17.48
C ARG A 224 12.64 5.16 17.77
N PRO A 225 11.63 4.96 16.93
CA PRO A 225 10.77 3.79 17.04
C PRO A 225 11.58 2.48 16.96
N CYS A 226 11.12 1.47 17.71
CA CYS A 226 11.60 0.11 17.58
C CYS A 226 10.52 -0.75 16.93
N ARG A 227 10.91 -1.56 15.94
CA ARG A 227 10.03 -2.50 15.27
C ARG A 227 10.52 -3.92 15.53
N ILE A 228 9.62 -4.79 15.99
CA ILE A 228 9.88 -6.21 16.16
C ILE A 228 8.88 -7.07 15.42
N VAL A 229 9.32 -8.22 14.95
CA VAL A 229 8.46 -9.32 14.53
C VAL A 229 8.31 -10.28 15.69
N GLU A 230 7.07 -10.49 16.11
CA GLU A 230 6.68 -11.39 17.20
C GLU A 230 6.06 -12.64 16.60
N ILE A 231 6.59 -13.80 16.91
CA ILE A 231 6.02 -15.09 16.59
C ILE A 231 5.49 -15.71 17.88
N GLN A 232 4.18 -15.80 17.99
CA GLN A 232 3.49 -16.51 19.07
C GLN A 232 3.25 -17.96 18.61
N TYR A 233 3.51 -18.92 19.47
CA TYR A 233 3.29 -20.33 19.16
C TYR A 233 2.90 -21.13 20.41
N GLY A 234 1.94 -22.04 20.25
CA GLY A 234 1.39 -22.84 21.32
C GLY A 234 -0.05 -23.25 21.02
N PRO A 235 -0.67 -24.02 21.92
CA PRO A 235 -2.02 -24.51 21.68
C PRO A 235 -3.08 -23.41 21.62
N ASN A 236 -2.77 -22.19 22.12
CA ASN A 236 -3.74 -21.09 22.15
C ASN A 236 -3.04 -19.73 22.07
N CYS A 237 -3.14 -19.04 20.93
CA CYS A 237 -2.53 -17.72 20.67
C CYS A 237 -3.59 -16.60 20.70
N VAL A 238 -4.47 -16.60 21.72
CA VAL A 238 -5.56 -15.61 21.86
C VAL A 238 -5.20 -14.50 22.87
N GLU A 239 -5.87 -13.36 22.79
CA GLU A 239 -5.62 -12.22 23.69
C GLU A 239 -6.05 -12.51 25.14
N GLU A 240 -7.01 -13.41 25.35
CA GLU A 240 -7.50 -13.83 26.67
C GLU A 240 -6.44 -14.61 27.48
N ASP A 241 -5.39 -15.14 26.83
CA ASP A 241 -4.25 -15.79 27.49
C ASP A 241 -3.25 -14.79 28.12
N ILE A 242 -3.57 -13.47 28.13
CA ILE A 242 -2.68 -12.45 28.67
C ILE A 242 -3.03 -12.13 30.12
N GLU A 243 -2.10 -12.43 31.05
CA GLU A 243 -2.12 -11.89 32.39
C GLU A 243 -1.23 -10.64 32.47
N ARG A 244 -1.74 -9.53 33.03
CA ARG A 244 -1.04 -8.23 33.14
C ARG A 244 -0.88 -7.79 34.59
N ARG A 245 0.23 -7.06 34.84
CA ARG A 245 0.50 -6.33 36.08
C ARG A 245 0.56 -4.84 35.87
#